data_1c5475b90db303879e18f082ab1624f0
#
_entry.id   1c5475b90db303879e18f082ab1624f0
#
_cell.length_a   1.000
_cell.length_b   1.000
_cell.length_c   1.000
_cell.angle_alpha   90.00
_cell.angle_beta   90.00
_cell.angle_gamma   90.00
#
_symmetry.space_group_name_H-M   'P 1'
#
loop_
_entity.id
_entity.type
_entity.pdbx_description
1 polymer ?
#
loop_
_entity_poly.entity_id
_entity_poly.type
_entity_poly.pdbx_seq_one_letter_code
_entity_poly.pdbx_strand_id
1 'polypeptide(L)'
;MAVHQQPATPFTLGTHLSEPTGAHASAYGTITRRTTGEPLGRTGTIHTPHGDIHTPAFIPVGTRATVKTLTPEQIRSTGAQAVLGNAYHLYLQPGADIVDEAGGIAEFMNWHGPTYTDSGGFQV
;
A
#
# COMPACT_ATOMS: atom_id res chain seq x y z
N MET A 1 17.21 22.16 -11.63
CA MET A 1 16.39 21.53 -10.58
C MET A 1 14.95 21.57 -11.05
N ALA A 2 14.40 20.46 -11.51
CA ALA A 2 12.99 20.38 -11.85
C ALA A 2 12.20 20.27 -10.55
N VAL A 3 11.39 21.27 -10.24
CA VAL A 3 10.43 21.21 -9.14
C VAL A 3 9.41 20.14 -9.52
N HIS A 4 9.46 18.98 -8.88
CA HIS A 4 8.42 17.97 -9.02
C HIS A 4 7.16 18.55 -8.39
N GLN A 5 6.28 19.07 -9.24
CA GLN A 5 4.98 19.55 -8.81
C GLN A 5 4.16 18.32 -8.40
N GLN A 6 3.92 18.16 -7.11
CA GLN A 6 3.00 17.14 -6.61
C GLN A 6 1.63 17.33 -7.28
N PRO A 7 0.95 16.26 -7.68
CA PRO A 7 -0.40 16.38 -8.20
C PRO A 7 -1.29 17.08 -7.16
N ALA A 8 -2.18 17.94 -7.64
CA ALA A 8 -3.04 18.79 -6.80
C ALA A 8 -3.96 18.02 -5.84
N THR A 9 -4.14 16.71 -6.06
CA THR A 9 -4.87 15.80 -5.18
C THR A 9 -4.10 14.49 -5.02
N PRO A 10 -3.79 14.06 -3.78
CA PRO A 10 -3.08 12.81 -3.53
C PRO A 10 -3.95 11.56 -3.81
N PHE A 11 -5.22 11.75 -4.09
CA PHE A 11 -6.16 10.65 -4.31
C PHE A 11 -7.19 11.00 -5.39
N THR A 12 -7.38 10.08 -6.33
CA THR A 12 -8.43 10.15 -7.35
C THR A 12 -9.49 9.09 -7.09
N LEU A 13 -10.75 9.51 -7.01
CA LEU A 13 -11.89 8.60 -6.92
C LEU A 13 -12.15 7.93 -8.27
N GLY A 14 -12.30 6.63 -8.24
CA GLY A 14 -12.77 5.84 -9.37
C GLY A 14 -14.26 5.50 -9.27
N THR A 15 -14.65 4.47 -9.98
CA THR A 15 -16.04 3.99 -10.02
C THR A 15 -16.41 3.22 -8.75
N HIS A 16 -17.70 3.20 -8.41
CA HIS A 16 -18.21 2.31 -7.39
C HIS A 16 -18.02 0.85 -7.80
N LEU A 17 -17.73 0.00 -6.83
CA LEU A 17 -17.63 -1.44 -7.06
C LEU A 17 -19.02 -1.99 -7.37
N SER A 18 -19.14 -2.67 -8.53
CA SER A 18 -20.33 -3.44 -8.84
C SER A 18 -20.38 -4.73 -8.04
N GLU A 19 -21.57 -5.30 -7.88
CA GLU A 19 -21.69 -6.64 -7.32
C GLU A 19 -20.98 -7.66 -8.22
N PRO A 20 -20.24 -8.62 -7.63
CA PRO A 20 -19.69 -9.71 -8.41
C PRO A 20 -20.82 -10.53 -9.02
N THR A 21 -20.69 -10.86 -10.29
CA THR A 21 -21.65 -11.71 -11.01
C THR A 21 -21.05 -13.10 -11.25
N GLY A 22 -21.90 -14.11 -11.26
CA GLY A 22 -21.48 -15.48 -11.52
C GLY A 22 -21.25 -16.35 -10.29
N ALA A 23 -20.65 -17.52 -10.48
CA ALA A 23 -20.50 -18.57 -9.45
C ALA A 23 -19.70 -18.15 -8.21
N HIS A 24 -18.92 -17.10 -8.29
CA HIS A 24 -18.09 -16.59 -7.18
C HIS A 24 -18.75 -15.48 -6.36
N ALA A 25 -19.96 -15.04 -6.73
CA ALA A 25 -20.64 -13.94 -6.04
C ALA A 25 -20.86 -14.21 -4.53
N SER A 26 -21.10 -15.46 -4.17
CA SER A 26 -21.30 -15.87 -2.77
C SER A 26 -20.03 -15.89 -1.93
N ALA A 27 -18.85 -15.98 -2.55
CA ALA A 27 -17.57 -16.04 -1.85
C ALA A 27 -17.16 -14.70 -1.24
N TYR A 28 -17.69 -13.58 -1.74
CA TYR A 28 -17.34 -12.24 -1.31
C TYR A 28 -18.33 -11.59 -0.32
N GLY A 29 -19.36 -12.34 0.09
CA GLY A 29 -20.39 -11.84 1.00
C GLY A 29 -21.33 -10.80 0.37
N THR A 30 -22.10 -10.14 1.23
CA THR A 30 -23.05 -9.11 0.81
C THR A 30 -22.36 -7.77 0.73
N ILE A 31 -22.46 -7.09 -0.41
CA ILE A 31 -21.99 -5.72 -0.56
C ILE A 31 -22.89 -4.79 0.26
N THR A 32 -22.29 -4.07 1.20
CA THR A 32 -23.00 -3.04 1.96
C THR A 32 -23.37 -1.89 1.03
N ARG A 33 -24.64 -1.51 1.04
CA ARG A 33 -25.19 -0.41 0.23
C ARG A 33 -25.62 0.77 1.10
N ARG A 34 -25.60 1.95 0.51
CA ARG A 34 -26.25 3.13 1.09
C ARG A 34 -27.78 2.98 1.03
N THR A 35 -28.49 3.82 1.77
CA THR A 35 -29.97 3.91 1.71
C THR A 35 -30.49 4.22 0.30
N THR A 36 -29.65 4.83 -0.55
CA THR A 36 -29.91 5.09 -1.97
C THR A 36 -29.80 3.85 -2.87
N GLY A 37 -29.38 2.70 -2.32
CA GLY A 37 -29.12 1.47 -3.09
C GLY A 37 -27.75 1.39 -3.77
N GLU A 38 -26.94 2.45 -3.69
CA GLU A 38 -25.59 2.46 -4.26
C GLU A 38 -24.60 1.69 -3.38
N PRO A 39 -23.64 0.93 -3.98
CA PRO A 39 -22.60 0.25 -3.22
C PRO A 39 -21.70 1.27 -2.49
N LEU A 40 -21.27 0.94 -1.26
CA LEU A 40 -20.34 1.78 -0.49
C LEU A 40 -18.89 1.62 -0.96
N GLY A 41 -18.54 0.47 -1.52
CA GLY A 41 -17.20 0.21 -2.06
C GLY A 41 -16.97 0.96 -3.37
N ARG A 42 -15.77 1.49 -3.55
CA ARG A 42 -15.36 2.17 -4.77
C ARG A 42 -13.90 1.91 -5.09
N THR A 43 -13.52 2.08 -6.33
CA THR A 43 -12.12 2.15 -6.76
C THR A 43 -11.56 3.55 -6.55
N GLY A 44 -10.25 3.67 -6.63
CA GLY A 44 -9.56 4.94 -6.58
C GLY A 44 -8.09 4.77 -6.94
N THR A 45 -7.34 5.85 -6.93
CA THR A 45 -5.90 5.84 -7.12
C THR A 45 -5.26 6.76 -6.10
N ILE A 46 -4.26 6.23 -5.38
CA ILE A 46 -3.40 7.00 -4.50
C ILE A 46 -2.15 7.36 -5.30
N HIS A 47 -1.91 8.65 -5.48
CA HIS A 47 -0.75 9.15 -6.21
C HIS A 47 0.42 9.36 -5.25
N THR A 48 1.56 8.73 -5.54
CA THR A 48 2.79 8.90 -4.77
C THR A 48 3.95 9.26 -5.68
N PRO A 49 5.03 9.87 -5.13
CA PRO A 49 6.24 10.14 -5.91
C PRO A 49 6.91 8.88 -6.49
N HIS A 50 6.60 7.70 -5.91
CA HIS A 50 7.18 6.42 -6.30
C HIS A 50 6.24 5.56 -7.17
N GLY A 51 5.13 6.12 -7.61
CA GLY A 51 4.12 5.47 -8.46
C GLY A 51 2.73 5.48 -7.85
N ASP A 52 1.77 5.09 -8.66
CA ASP A 52 0.37 5.04 -8.29
C ASP A 52 -0.01 3.72 -7.63
N ILE A 53 -0.99 3.79 -6.72
CA ILE A 53 -1.59 2.61 -6.10
C ILE A 53 -3.07 2.61 -6.43
N HIS A 54 -3.50 1.65 -7.22
CA HIS A 54 -4.90 1.46 -7.57
C HIS A 54 -5.63 0.72 -6.46
N THR A 55 -6.70 1.30 -5.95
CA THR A 55 -7.48 0.73 -4.85
C THR A 55 -8.78 0.11 -5.35
N PRO A 56 -9.27 -0.93 -4.70
CA PRO A 56 -8.71 -1.59 -3.51
C PRO A 56 -7.39 -2.30 -3.79
N ALA A 57 -6.45 -2.23 -2.86
CA ALA A 57 -5.13 -2.83 -2.97
C ALA A 57 -4.78 -3.65 -1.73
N PHE A 58 -4.11 -4.77 -1.92
CA PHE A 58 -3.48 -5.51 -0.83
C PHE A 58 -2.03 -5.02 -0.68
N ILE A 59 -1.66 -4.67 0.54
CA ILE A 59 -0.32 -4.19 0.87
C ILE A 59 0.34 -5.22 1.79
N PRO A 60 1.31 -6.02 1.30
CA PRO A 60 2.01 -6.97 2.14
C PRO A 60 2.86 -6.26 3.20
N VAL A 61 2.97 -6.90 4.36
CA VAL A 61 3.71 -6.37 5.51
C VAL A 61 5.12 -6.93 5.53
N GLY A 62 6.09 -6.04 5.40
CA GLY A 62 7.51 -6.29 5.61
C GLY A 62 7.97 -5.69 6.94
N THR A 63 7.79 -6.39 8.05
CA THR A 63 7.94 -5.88 9.41
C THR A 63 9.25 -5.12 9.65
N ARG A 64 10.37 -5.62 9.12
CA ARG A 64 11.70 -5.01 9.18
C ARG A 64 12.24 -4.72 7.78
N ALA A 65 11.43 -4.07 6.96
CA ALA A 65 11.71 -3.87 5.54
C ALA A 65 11.97 -5.19 4.78
N THR A 66 11.33 -6.27 5.21
CA THR A 66 11.43 -7.60 4.60
C THR A 66 10.14 -8.36 4.77
N VAL A 67 9.53 -8.78 3.67
CA VAL A 67 8.44 -9.76 3.68
C VAL A 67 9.10 -11.15 3.82
N LYS A 68 8.79 -11.86 4.89
CA LYS A 68 9.42 -13.16 5.18
C LYS A 68 9.28 -14.11 4.00
N THR A 69 10.38 -14.77 3.64
CA THR A 69 10.48 -15.79 2.60
C THR A 69 10.25 -15.35 1.17
N LEU A 70 10.04 -14.07 0.92
CA LEU A 70 9.82 -13.52 -0.43
C LEU A 70 10.88 -12.47 -0.77
N THR A 71 11.39 -12.51 -2.00
CA THR A 71 12.18 -11.42 -2.56
C THR A 71 11.27 -10.28 -3.03
N PRO A 72 11.79 -9.05 -3.20
CA PRO A 72 11.01 -7.94 -3.75
C PRO A 72 10.40 -8.25 -5.13
N GLU A 73 11.11 -8.99 -5.98
CA GLU A 73 10.63 -9.41 -7.29
C GLU A 73 9.46 -10.39 -7.19
N GLN A 74 9.53 -11.33 -6.23
CA GLN A 74 8.43 -12.26 -5.96
C GLN A 74 7.20 -11.53 -5.44
N ILE A 75 7.39 -10.55 -4.54
CA ILE A 75 6.30 -9.70 -4.06
C ILE A 75 5.66 -8.96 -5.23
N ARG A 76 6.47 -8.34 -6.11
CA ARG A 76 5.97 -7.64 -7.29
C ARG A 76 5.20 -8.56 -8.23
N SER A 77 5.65 -9.79 -8.40
CA SER A 77 4.98 -10.79 -9.27
C SER A 77 3.59 -11.20 -8.77
N THR A 78 3.28 -10.98 -7.49
CA THR A 78 1.92 -11.18 -6.95
C THR A 78 0.94 -10.07 -7.32
N GLY A 79 1.42 -8.98 -7.94
CA GLY A 79 0.62 -7.80 -8.25
C GLY A 79 0.56 -6.77 -7.09
N ALA A 80 1.34 -6.96 -6.03
CA ALA A 80 1.45 -5.97 -4.97
C ALA A 80 2.07 -4.68 -5.51
N GLN A 81 1.42 -3.56 -5.24
CA GLN A 81 1.81 -2.23 -5.74
C GLN A 81 2.61 -1.44 -4.70
N ALA A 82 2.49 -1.81 -3.43
CA ALA A 82 3.17 -1.16 -2.32
C ALA A 82 3.51 -2.18 -1.24
N VAL A 83 4.44 -1.84 -0.36
CA VAL A 83 4.83 -2.66 0.81
C VAL A 83 4.82 -1.81 2.06
N LEU A 84 4.39 -2.39 3.18
CA LEU A 84 4.36 -1.73 4.48
C LEU A 84 5.52 -2.21 5.34
N GLY A 85 6.28 -1.26 5.91
CA GLY A 85 7.25 -1.51 6.98
C GLY A 85 6.73 -1.00 8.32
N ASN A 86 7.01 -1.70 9.42
CA ASN A 86 6.59 -1.25 10.73
C ASN A 86 7.62 -0.30 11.35
N ALA A 87 7.23 0.94 11.62
CA ALA A 87 8.10 1.98 12.14
C ALA A 87 8.79 1.59 13.45
N TYR A 88 8.05 1.08 14.41
CA TYR A 88 8.59 0.64 15.70
C TYR A 88 9.63 -0.47 15.57
N HIS A 89 9.37 -1.47 14.73
CA HIS A 89 10.32 -2.57 14.53
C HIS A 89 11.59 -2.12 13.82
N LEU A 90 11.48 -1.20 12.87
CA LEU A 90 12.63 -0.60 12.18
C LEU A 90 13.46 0.29 13.11
N TYR A 91 12.78 1.02 14.00
CA TYR A 91 13.45 1.82 15.03
C TYR A 91 14.29 0.93 15.97
N LEU A 92 13.74 -0.21 16.42
CA LEU A 92 14.47 -1.15 17.27
C LEU A 92 15.60 -1.86 16.53
N GLN A 93 15.38 -2.23 15.27
CA GLN A 93 16.34 -2.96 14.46
C GLN A 93 16.01 -2.86 12.96
N PRO A 94 16.92 -2.33 12.12
CA PRO A 94 18.33 -2.05 12.42
C PRO A 94 18.57 -0.71 13.12
N GLY A 95 17.57 0.16 13.22
CA GLY A 95 17.65 1.53 13.68
C GLY A 95 17.46 2.53 12.55
N ALA A 96 16.97 3.71 12.89
CA ALA A 96 16.64 4.74 11.90
C ALA A 96 17.88 5.20 11.12
N ASP A 97 19.03 5.33 11.78
CA ASP A 97 20.27 5.81 11.16
C ASP A 97 20.72 4.89 10.02
N ILE A 98 20.62 3.57 10.20
CA ILE A 98 21.01 2.60 9.16
C ILE A 98 20.06 2.65 7.98
N VAL A 99 18.77 2.84 8.22
CA VAL A 99 17.78 2.97 7.15
C VAL A 99 17.98 4.28 6.38
N ASP A 100 18.32 5.37 7.07
CA ASP A 100 18.63 6.66 6.46
C ASP A 100 19.91 6.60 5.61
N GLU A 101 20.98 6.00 6.14
CA GLU A 101 22.23 5.78 5.41
C GLU A 101 22.04 4.94 4.14
N ALA A 102 21.11 4.01 4.16
CA ALA A 102 20.75 3.21 2.97
C ALA A 102 19.92 3.99 1.92
N GLY A 103 19.49 5.22 2.22
CA GLY A 103 18.66 6.03 1.32
C GLY A 103 17.16 5.92 1.57
N GLY A 104 16.76 5.44 2.73
CA GLY A 104 15.38 5.26 3.14
C GLY A 104 14.88 3.82 3.04
N ILE A 105 13.64 3.60 3.47
CA ILE A 105 13.07 2.25 3.60
C ILE A 105 12.96 1.52 2.25
N ALA A 106 12.65 2.22 1.18
CA ALA A 106 12.51 1.64 -0.14
C ALA A 106 13.85 1.09 -0.66
N GLU A 107 14.91 1.89 -0.57
CA GLU A 107 16.26 1.48 -0.95
C GLU A 107 16.78 0.36 -0.05
N PHE A 108 16.56 0.48 1.27
CA PHE A 108 16.96 -0.53 2.23
C PHE A 108 16.34 -1.90 1.96
N MET A 109 15.09 -1.96 1.48
CA MET A 109 14.44 -3.23 1.14
C MET A 109 14.52 -3.61 -0.35
N ASN A 110 15.22 -2.83 -1.17
CA ASN A 110 15.30 -2.99 -2.62
C ASN A 110 13.91 -3.02 -3.31
N TRP A 111 13.01 -2.16 -2.83
CA TRP A 111 11.68 -2.02 -3.37
C TRP A 111 11.52 -0.68 -4.09
N HIS A 112 11.41 -0.69 -5.42
CA HIS A 112 11.34 0.52 -6.25
C HIS A 112 9.91 1.00 -6.50
N GLY A 113 9.04 0.84 -5.54
CA GLY A 113 7.65 1.28 -5.58
C GLY A 113 7.25 2.00 -4.30
N PRO A 114 5.97 2.38 -4.16
CA PRO A 114 5.45 3.01 -2.96
C PRO A 114 5.67 2.15 -1.71
N THR A 115 6.04 2.82 -0.61
CA THR A 115 6.15 2.21 0.71
C THR A 115 5.24 2.92 1.70
N TYR A 116 4.79 2.18 2.72
CA TYR A 116 4.05 2.69 3.85
C TYR A 116 4.78 2.36 5.15
N THR A 117 4.62 3.21 6.14
CA THR A 117 4.90 2.85 7.53
C THR A 117 3.65 3.05 8.37
N ASP A 118 3.48 2.23 9.39
CA ASP A 118 2.54 2.53 10.46
C ASP A 118 3.09 3.68 11.33
N SER A 119 2.26 4.23 12.21
CA SER A 119 2.68 5.32 13.10
C SER A 119 3.63 4.86 14.22
N GLY A 120 3.60 3.58 14.56
CA GLY A 120 4.29 3.03 15.73
C GLY A 120 3.78 3.54 17.08
N GLY A 121 2.86 4.52 17.08
CA GLY A 121 2.46 5.25 18.27
C GLY A 121 1.73 4.46 19.36
N PHE A 122 1.30 3.24 19.06
CA PHE A 122 0.69 2.35 20.05
C PHE A 122 1.74 1.51 20.80
N GLN A 123 2.90 1.28 20.19
CA GLN A 123 3.98 0.46 20.74
C GLN A 123 5.02 1.28 21.53
N VAL A 124 4.97 2.61 21.45
CA VAL A 124 5.89 3.54 22.11
C VAL A 124 5.36 4.01 23.44
#